data_f12141670af7df7dc23a8eb77c8e21ea
#
_entry.id   f12141670af7df7dc23a8eb77c8e21ea
#
_cell.length_a   1.000
_cell.length_b   1.000
_cell.length_c   1.000
_cell.angle_alpha   90.00
_cell.angle_beta   90.00
_cell.angle_gamma   90.00
#
_symmetry.space_group_name_H-M   'P 1'
#
loop_
_entity.id
_entity.type
_entity.pdbx_description
1 polymer ?
#
loop_
_entity_poly.entity_id
_entity_poly.type
_entity_poly.pdbx_seq_one_letter_code
_entity_poly.pdbx_strand_id
1 'polypeptide(L)'
;YQLFDSQVLHLLEPRYSTSDPIMSDTLEGLIEQLDIDDKKQALKTVMDYNAAAKHASEGFDPSQKDGLSTSGLALEKTNWATKLEKGPYYAYSATGGITFTFGGLRVDEQTRVIGTDWRPIPGLYACGEMIGGLFYDNYPAGTGLVSGATFGRIAGRMAAALTCSQVKVKAA
;
A
#
# COMPACT_ATOMS: atom_id res chain seq x y z
N TYR A 1 0.57 16.17 2.36
CA TYR A 1 -0.88 16.26 2.12
C TYR A 1 -1.26 15.53 0.84
N GLN A 2 -2.48 14.97 0.83
CA GLN A 2 -3.13 14.45 -0.36
C GLN A 2 -4.26 15.41 -0.75
N LEU A 3 -4.24 15.88 -2.00
CA LEU A 3 -5.20 16.86 -2.48
C LEU A 3 -6.23 16.19 -3.40
N PHE A 4 -7.49 16.54 -3.19
CA PHE A 4 -8.61 16.07 -3.99
C PHE A 4 -9.50 17.25 -4.38
N ASP A 5 -10.21 17.12 -5.48
CA ASP A 5 -11.33 17.99 -5.80
C ASP A 5 -12.67 17.24 -5.67
N SER A 6 -13.77 17.95 -5.88
CA SER A 6 -15.11 17.39 -5.73
C SER A 6 -15.42 16.25 -6.70
N GLN A 7 -14.70 16.14 -7.81
CA GLN A 7 -14.96 15.15 -8.84
C GLN A 7 -14.56 13.73 -8.42
N VAL A 8 -13.47 13.61 -7.65
CA VAL A 8 -12.88 12.33 -7.28
C VAL A 8 -12.99 11.97 -5.79
N LEU A 9 -13.54 12.86 -4.97
CA LEU A 9 -13.65 12.65 -3.53
C LEU A 9 -14.43 11.36 -3.18
N HIS A 10 -15.44 11.02 -3.95
CA HIS A 10 -16.27 9.82 -3.76
C HIS A 10 -15.48 8.49 -3.95
N LEU A 11 -14.29 8.54 -4.53
CA LEU A 11 -13.40 7.38 -4.69
C LEU A 11 -12.53 7.11 -3.47
N LEU A 12 -12.48 8.07 -2.52
CA LEU A 12 -11.67 7.93 -1.32
C LEU A 12 -12.30 6.90 -0.38
N GLU A 13 -11.57 5.83 -0.10
CA GLU A 13 -12.05 4.80 0.82
C GLU A 13 -12.19 5.35 2.25
N PRO A 14 -13.26 4.98 2.98
CA PRO A 14 -13.52 5.50 4.34
C PRO A 14 -12.35 5.33 5.32
N ARG A 15 -11.58 4.25 5.20
CA ARG A 15 -10.40 4.00 6.06
C ARG A 15 -9.27 5.01 5.87
N TYR A 16 -9.23 5.74 4.76
CA TYR A 16 -8.22 6.77 4.46
C TYR A 16 -8.75 8.18 4.65
N SER A 17 -10.02 8.34 5.02
CA SER A 17 -10.68 9.61 5.27
C SER A 17 -11.26 9.70 6.69
N THR A 18 -10.58 9.10 7.67
CA THR A 18 -11.01 9.10 9.07
C THR A 18 -10.75 10.43 9.80
N SER A 19 -9.88 11.27 9.25
CA SER A 19 -9.65 12.63 9.73
C SER A 19 -10.44 13.64 8.91
N ASP A 20 -10.83 14.76 9.53
CA ASP A 20 -11.46 15.85 8.81
C ASP A 20 -10.47 16.49 7.84
N PRO A 21 -10.85 16.71 6.57
CA PRO A 21 -10.01 17.40 5.62
C PRO A 21 -10.01 18.91 5.86
N ILE A 22 -8.91 19.57 5.46
CA ILE A 22 -8.93 21.01 5.24
C ILE A 22 -9.68 21.26 3.92
N MET A 23 -10.58 22.24 3.90
CA MET A 23 -11.45 22.50 2.74
C MET A 23 -11.36 23.95 2.29
N SER A 24 -11.50 24.16 0.98
CA SER A 24 -11.63 25.51 0.40
C SER A 24 -12.33 25.43 -0.95
N ASP A 25 -13.01 26.52 -1.32
CA ASP A 25 -13.64 26.66 -2.65
C ASP A 25 -12.62 26.93 -3.76
N THR A 26 -11.40 27.35 -3.41
CA THR A 26 -10.30 27.64 -4.35
C THR A 26 -9.04 26.89 -3.99
N LEU A 27 -8.20 26.56 -4.98
CA LEU A 27 -6.89 25.92 -4.77
C LEU A 27 -5.96 26.82 -3.96
N GLU A 28 -5.93 28.12 -4.26
CA GLU A 28 -5.16 29.10 -3.53
C GLU A 28 -5.56 29.14 -2.05
N GLY A 29 -6.86 29.21 -1.77
CA GLY A 29 -7.40 29.21 -0.42
C GLY A 29 -7.15 27.90 0.32
N LEU A 30 -7.10 26.77 -0.39
CA LEU A 30 -6.70 25.50 0.21
C LEU A 30 -5.22 25.51 0.61
N ILE A 31 -4.34 25.85 -0.32
CA ILE A 31 -2.88 25.88 -0.09
C ILE A 31 -2.49 26.86 1.04
N GLU A 32 -3.19 28.00 1.15
CA GLU A 32 -2.94 28.96 2.26
C GLU A 32 -3.21 28.38 3.64
N GLN A 33 -4.13 27.45 3.77
CA GLN A 33 -4.48 26.81 5.02
C GLN A 33 -3.54 25.65 5.43
N LEU A 34 -2.70 25.16 4.50
CA LEU A 34 -1.80 24.03 4.76
C LEU A 34 -0.60 24.48 5.60
N ASP A 35 -0.17 23.61 6.51
CA ASP A 35 1.08 23.75 7.25
C ASP A 35 2.25 23.22 6.41
N ILE A 36 2.73 24.06 5.50
CA ILE A 36 3.85 23.80 4.58
C ILE A 36 4.73 25.03 4.44
N ASP A 37 6.02 24.83 4.28
CA ASP A 37 7.03 25.91 4.25
C ASP A 37 6.91 26.80 3.00
N ASP A 38 6.73 26.20 1.82
CA ASP A 38 6.67 26.93 0.55
C ASP A 38 5.32 26.76 -0.16
N LYS A 39 4.34 27.55 0.28
CA LYS A 39 3.00 27.59 -0.29
C LYS A 39 2.99 28.02 -1.76
N LYS A 40 3.87 28.92 -2.13
CA LYS A 40 3.99 29.39 -3.51
C LYS A 40 4.47 28.29 -4.45
N GLN A 41 5.46 27.52 -4.03
CA GLN A 41 5.94 26.38 -4.79
C GLN A 41 4.88 25.26 -4.83
N ALA A 42 4.16 25.01 -3.74
CA ALA A 42 3.09 24.03 -3.71
C ALA A 42 1.95 24.37 -4.69
N LEU A 43 1.49 25.63 -4.69
CA LEU A 43 0.48 26.09 -5.66
C LEU A 43 1.00 25.95 -7.10
N LYS A 44 2.23 26.37 -7.35
CA LYS A 44 2.86 26.22 -8.67
C LYS A 44 2.88 24.75 -9.10
N THR A 45 3.20 23.81 -8.23
CA THR A 45 3.23 22.37 -8.53
C THR A 45 1.86 21.86 -8.96
N VAL A 46 0.80 22.26 -8.28
CA VAL A 46 -0.58 21.88 -8.67
C VAL A 46 -0.97 22.48 -10.01
N MET A 47 -0.62 23.75 -10.23
CA MET A 47 -0.88 24.43 -11.51
C MET A 47 -0.12 23.77 -12.67
N ASP A 48 1.16 23.47 -12.50
CA ASP A 48 1.98 22.78 -13.50
C ASP A 48 1.40 21.39 -13.82
N TYR A 49 0.93 20.65 -12.79
CA TYR A 49 0.24 19.38 -13.00
C TYR A 49 -1.04 19.55 -13.82
N ASN A 50 -1.89 20.50 -13.46
CA ASN A 50 -3.13 20.78 -14.19
C ASN A 50 -2.87 21.19 -15.65
N ALA A 51 -1.80 21.94 -15.90
CA ALA A 51 -1.37 22.30 -17.26
C ALA A 51 -0.85 21.10 -18.07
N ALA A 52 -0.16 20.17 -17.40
CA ALA A 52 0.41 18.97 -18.00
C ALA A 52 -0.64 17.88 -18.30
N ALA A 53 -1.74 17.84 -17.55
CA ALA A 53 -2.84 16.89 -17.77
C ALA A 53 -3.66 17.29 -18.99
N LYS A 54 -3.73 16.39 -19.98
CA LYS A 54 -4.25 16.72 -21.34
C LYS A 54 -5.77 16.73 -21.46
N HIS A 55 -6.49 16.05 -20.56
CA HIS A 55 -7.92 15.83 -20.69
C HIS A 55 -8.67 16.17 -19.40
N ALA A 56 -9.91 16.63 -19.58
CA ALA A 56 -10.84 16.77 -18.48
C ALA A 56 -11.32 15.40 -18.00
N SER A 57 -11.75 15.33 -16.76
CA SER A 57 -12.15 14.09 -16.08
C SER A 57 -13.55 13.56 -16.47
N GLU A 58 -14.15 14.03 -17.54
CA GLU A 58 -15.44 13.49 -18.00
C GLU A 58 -15.29 12.02 -18.38
N GLY A 59 -16.11 11.17 -17.77
CA GLY A 59 -16.08 9.72 -17.98
C GLY A 59 -14.96 8.98 -17.29
N PHE A 60 -14.35 9.56 -16.25
CA PHE A 60 -13.31 8.91 -15.47
C PHE A 60 -13.81 7.59 -14.85
N ASP A 61 -13.13 6.49 -15.16
CA ASP A 61 -13.34 5.17 -14.58
C ASP A 61 -12.02 4.68 -13.94
N PRO A 62 -11.90 4.66 -12.61
CA PRO A 62 -10.69 4.24 -11.92
C PRO A 62 -10.37 2.75 -12.09
N SER A 63 -11.33 1.93 -12.52
CA SER A 63 -11.15 0.49 -12.71
C SER A 63 -10.42 0.12 -14.01
N GLN A 64 -10.33 1.06 -14.95
CA GLN A 64 -9.75 0.83 -16.28
C GLN A 64 -8.59 1.80 -16.55
N LYS A 65 -7.56 1.30 -17.21
CA LYS A 65 -6.49 2.17 -17.74
C LYS A 65 -7.05 2.99 -18.90
N ASP A 66 -7.03 4.30 -18.76
CA ASP A 66 -7.65 5.25 -19.68
C ASP A 66 -6.65 5.94 -20.62
N GLY A 67 -5.35 5.79 -20.38
CA GLY A 67 -4.30 6.46 -21.16
C GLY A 67 -4.21 7.98 -20.92
N LEU A 68 -5.02 8.54 -20.01
CA LEU A 68 -4.94 9.95 -19.64
C LEU A 68 -3.63 10.23 -18.91
N SER A 69 -2.72 10.86 -19.61
CA SER A 69 -1.34 11.07 -19.17
C SER A 69 -1.02 12.54 -18.94
N THR A 70 0.03 12.81 -18.20
CA THR A 70 0.69 14.12 -18.18
C THR A 70 1.87 14.14 -19.14
N SER A 71 2.31 15.34 -19.53
CA SER A 71 3.56 15.52 -20.29
C SER A 71 4.28 16.79 -19.87
N GLY A 72 5.62 16.70 -19.85
CA GLY A 72 6.48 17.83 -19.48
C GLY A 72 6.74 17.97 -17.99
N LEU A 73 6.35 16.98 -17.18
CA LEU A 73 6.70 16.91 -15.76
C LEU A 73 7.92 16.02 -15.56
N ALA A 74 8.66 16.24 -14.49
CA ALA A 74 9.80 15.38 -14.10
C ALA A 74 9.35 13.92 -13.82
N LEU A 75 8.15 13.76 -13.27
CA LEU A 75 7.49 12.47 -13.11
C LEU A 75 6.15 12.52 -13.83
N GLU A 76 6.01 11.74 -14.88
CA GLU A 76 4.80 11.70 -15.69
C GLU A 76 3.86 10.60 -15.24
N LYS A 77 2.55 10.90 -15.22
CA LYS A 77 1.50 9.87 -15.12
C LYS A 77 1.19 9.32 -16.50
N THR A 78 0.91 8.04 -16.56
CA THR A 78 0.53 7.33 -17.80
C THR A 78 -0.96 7.07 -17.91
N ASN A 79 -1.69 7.11 -16.80
CA ASN A 79 -3.13 6.92 -16.70
C ASN A 79 -3.70 7.79 -15.59
N TRP A 80 -4.99 8.03 -15.63
CA TRP A 80 -5.78 8.72 -14.62
C TRP A 80 -5.22 10.11 -14.25
N ALA A 81 -4.73 10.83 -15.23
CA ALA A 81 -4.23 12.19 -15.05
C ALA A 81 -5.40 13.20 -15.01
N THR A 82 -6.24 13.09 -14.00
CA THR A 82 -7.34 14.02 -13.78
C THR A 82 -6.83 15.34 -13.21
N LYS A 83 -7.41 16.47 -13.66
CA LYS A 83 -7.07 17.80 -13.14
C LYS A 83 -7.79 18.04 -11.81
N LEU A 84 -7.18 18.85 -10.95
CA LEU A 84 -7.83 19.45 -9.80
C LEU A 84 -8.43 20.79 -10.25
N GLU A 85 -9.66 20.80 -10.75
CA GLU A 85 -10.25 21.99 -11.38
C GLU A 85 -11.67 22.31 -10.92
N LYS A 86 -12.29 21.44 -10.09
CA LYS A 86 -13.67 21.62 -9.66
C LYS A 86 -13.78 21.63 -8.13
N GLY A 87 -13.94 22.82 -7.58
CA GLY A 87 -14.17 23.00 -6.14
C GLY A 87 -15.48 22.36 -5.64
N PRO A 88 -15.65 22.21 -4.32
CA PRO A 88 -14.64 22.49 -3.32
C PRO A 88 -13.45 21.52 -3.37
N TYR A 89 -12.30 22.00 -2.88
CA TYR A 89 -11.05 21.25 -2.82
C TYR A 89 -10.80 20.79 -1.38
N TYR A 90 -10.13 19.66 -1.25
CA TYR A 90 -9.91 18.97 0.02
C TYR A 90 -8.43 18.60 0.16
N ALA A 91 -7.89 18.75 1.36
CA ALA A 91 -6.55 18.30 1.71
C ALA A 91 -6.60 17.41 2.96
N TYR A 92 -6.12 16.18 2.82
CA TYR A 92 -5.93 15.26 3.94
C TYR A 92 -4.46 15.22 4.33
N SER A 93 -4.17 15.34 5.61
CA SER A 93 -2.82 15.12 6.13
C SER A 93 -2.43 13.67 5.93
N ALA A 94 -1.20 13.45 5.46
CA ALA A 94 -0.65 12.11 5.24
C ALA A 94 0.72 11.98 5.90
N THR A 95 1.01 10.80 6.41
CA THR A 95 2.31 10.44 6.97
C THR A 95 2.75 9.09 6.43
N GLY A 96 4.05 8.83 6.53
CA GLY A 96 4.59 7.52 6.19
C GLY A 96 4.08 6.44 7.14
N GLY A 97 3.86 5.25 6.60
CA GLY A 97 3.48 4.08 7.37
C GLY A 97 3.99 2.80 6.72
N ILE A 98 4.10 1.75 7.51
CA ILE A 98 4.46 0.40 7.03
C ILE A 98 3.20 -0.46 7.08
N THR A 99 2.76 -0.94 5.92
CA THR A 99 1.61 -1.84 5.82
C THR A 99 2.03 -3.30 5.90
N PHE A 100 3.18 -3.64 5.30
CA PHE A 100 3.75 -5.00 5.29
C PHE A 100 5.25 -4.91 4.99
N THR A 101 5.94 -6.04 5.15
CA THR A 101 7.37 -6.17 4.86
C THR A 101 7.61 -7.23 3.78
N PHE A 102 8.68 -7.07 2.99
CA PHE A 102 9.13 -8.12 2.06
C PHE A 102 10.19 -9.03 2.69
N GLY A 103 10.98 -8.49 3.60
CA GLY A 103 11.97 -9.24 4.37
C GLY A 103 11.34 -10.01 5.53
N GLY A 104 12.06 -11.00 6.06
CA GLY A 104 11.61 -11.78 7.19
C GLY A 104 12.38 -13.08 7.35
N LEU A 105 11.88 -13.96 8.19
CA LEU A 105 12.45 -15.28 8.40
C LEU A 105 12.33 -16.12 7.12
N ARG A 106 13.42 -16.76 6.76
CA ARG A 106 13.40 -17.75 5.69
C ARG A 106 12.82 -19.06 6.22
N VAL A 107 11.88 -19.61 5.47
CA VAL A 107 11.28 -20.91 5.75
C VAL A 107 11.35 -21.82 4.54
N ASP A 108 11.30 -23.13 4.75
CA ASP A 108 11.12 -24.11 3.69
C ASP A 108 9.62 -24.38 3.41
N GLU A 109 9.34 -25.30 2.50
CA GLU A 109 7.99 -25.71 2.10
C GLU A 109 7.16 -26.30 3.27
N GLN A 110 7.82 -26.76 4.32
CA GLN A 110 7.20 -27.26 5.55
C GLN A 110 7.13 -26.20 6.66
N THR A 111 7.44 -24.94 6.31
CA THR A 111 7.43 -23.79 7.22
C THR A 111 8.47 -23.85 8.35
N ARG A 112 9.47 -24.73 8.24
CA ARG A 112 10.58 -24.77 9.19
C ARG A 112 11.49 -23.58 8.96
N VAL A 113 11.86 -22.90 10.03
CA VAL A 113 12.79 -21.78 9.96
C VAL A 113 14.18 -22.27 9.57
N ILE A 114 14.77 -21.63 8.58
CA ILE A 114 16.12 -21.93 8.08
C ILE A 114 17.13 -21.06 8.81
N GLY A 115 18.10 -21.70 9.43
CA GLY A 115 19.21 -21.02 10.10
C GLY A 115 20.24 -20.44 9.13
N THR A 116 21.23 -19.75 9.68
CA THR A 116 22.31 -19.13 8.90
C THR A 116 23.24 -20.16 8.23
N ASP A 117 23.22 -21.41 8.69
CA ASP A 117 23.90 -22.56 8.09
C ASP A 117 23.08 -23.24 6.98
N TRP A 118 21.96 -22.62 6.57
CA TRP A 118 21.04 -23.12 5.55
C TRP A 118 20.34 -24.44 5.90
N ARG A 119 20.26 -24.77 7.17
CA ARG A 119 19.57 -25.96 7.67
C ARG A 119 18.31 -25.56 8.44
N PRO A 120 17.26 -26.39 8.42
CA PRO A 120 16.11 -26.17 9.27
C PRO A 120 16.47 -26.23 10.75
N ILE A 121 16.01 -25.27 11.51
CA ILE A 121 16.12 -25.29 12.97
C ILE A 121 15.09 -26.29 13.52
N PRO A 122 15.52 -27.37 14.21
CA PRO A 122 14.60 -28.39 14.69
C PRO A 122 13.52 -27.84 15.62
N GLY A 123 12.25 -28.13 15.31
CA GLY A 123 11.11 -27.72 16.13
C GLY A 123 10.69 -26.26 16.00
N LEU A 124 11.36 -25.46 15.17
CA LEU A 124 11.01 -24.06 14.96
C LEU A 124 10.29 -23.88 13.62
N TYR A 125 9.07 -23.33 13.67
CA TYR A 125 8.22 -23.03 12.54
C TYR A 125 7.84 -21.57 12.56
N ALA A 126 7.60 -20.97 11.39
CA ALA A 126 7.12 -19.61 11.27
C ALA A 126 6.09 -19.45 10.15
N CYS A 127 5.17 -18.51 10.34
CA CYS A 127 4.14 -18.15 9.35
C CYS A 127 3.70 -16.71 9.56
N GLY A 128 2.87 -16.21 8.62
CA GLY A 128 2.36 -14.85 8.65
C GLY A 128 3.38 -13.83 8.15
N GLU A 129 3.19 -12.58 8.53
CA GLU A 129 3.98 -11.45 8.04
C GLU A 129 5.49 -11.54 8.40
N MET A 130 5.83 -12.31 9.43
CA MET A 130 7.23 -12.50 9.85
C MET A 130 8.07 -13.34 8.90
N ILE A 131 7.48 -14.05 7.94
CA ILE A 131 8.23 -14.80 6.93
C ILE A 131 8.51 -13.91 5.71
N GLY A 132 9.71 -14.02 5.15
CA GLY A 132 10.15 -13.27 3.98
C GLY A 132 10.32 -14.12 2.74
N GLY A 133 10.59 -13.46 1.62
CA GLY A 133 10.96 -14.11 0.37
C GLY A 133 9.81 -14.57 -0.52
N LEU A 134 8.56 -14.27 -0.16
CA LEU A 134 7.39 -14.53 -1.01
C LEU A 134 7.16 -13.44 -2.06
N PHE A 135 7.48 -12.20 -1.71
CA PHE A 135 7.32 -11.04 -2.57
C PHE A 135 8.64 -10.29 -2.66
N TYR A 136 8.88 -9.61 -3.77
CA TYR A 136 10.12 -8.88 -4.00
C TYR A 136 9.86 -7.41 -4.40
N ASP A 137 9.32 -7.15 -5.58
CA ASP A 137 9.10 -5.79 -6.08
C ASP A 137 7.71 -5.25 -5.75
N ASN A 138 6.73 -6.12 -5.67
CA ASN A 138 5.34 -5.73 -5.49
C ASN A 138 4.58 -6.78 -4.68
N TYR A 139 3.46 -6.35 -4.17
CA TYR A 139 2.59 -7.12 -3.28
C TYR A 139 1.17 -7.15 -3.86
N PRO A 140 0.71 -8.30 -4.39
CA PRO A 140 -0.67 -8.43 -4.84
C PRO A 140 -1.66 -8.34 -3.67
N ALA A 141 -2.70 -7.54 -3.81
CA ALA A 141 -3.69 -7.33 -2.76
C ALA A 141 -4.28 -8.64 -2.21
N GLY A 142 -4.41 -8.74 -0.89
CA GLY A 142 -4.95 -9.91 -0.18
C GLY A 142 -3.96 -11.06 0.03
N THR A 143 -2.79 -11.03 -0.59
CA THR A 143 -1.84 -12.16 -0.53
C THR A 143 -1.20 -12.34 0.84
N GLY A 144 -1.00 -11.28 1.62
CA GLY A 144 -0.48 -11.41 2.99
C GLY A 144 -1.42 -12.21 3.90
N LEU A 145 -2.73 -11.97 3.81
CA LEU A 145 -3.72 -12.74 4.55
C LEU A 145 -3.75 -14.20 4.12
N VAL A 146 -3.73 -14.45 2.82
CA VAL A 146 -3.74 -15.82 2.25
C VAL A 146 -2.44 -16.54 2.60
N SER A 147 -1.28 -15.89 2.52
CA SER A 147 0.01 -16.41 2.96
C SER A 147 -0.04 -16.83 4.42
N GLY A 148 -0.51 -15.95 5.32
CA GLY A 148 -0.65 -16.25 6.74
C GLY A 148 -1.52 -17.49 7.01
N ALA A 149 -2.65 -17.60 6.33
CA ALA A 149 -3.54 -18.76 6.46
C ALA A 149 -2.92 -20.06 5.93
N THR A 150 -2.27 -20.00 4.76
CA THR A 150 -1.66 -21.16 4.11
C THR A 150 -0.48 -21.70 4.92
N PHE A 151 0.49 -20.85 5.21
CA PHE A 151 1.68 -21.24 5.97
C PHE A 151 1.35 -21.57 7.42
N GLY A 152 0.39 -20.88 8.05
CA GLY A 152 -0.10 -21.21 9.39
C GLY A 152 -0.69 -22.60 9.47
N ARG A 153 -1.48 -23.01 8.50
CA ARG A 153 -2.02 -24.37 8.39
C ARG A 153 -0.91 -25.43 8.25
N ILE A 154 0.10 -25.16 7.42
CA ILE A 154 1.23 -26.07 7.24
C ILE A 154 2.03 -26.17 8.54
N ALA A 155 2.39 -25.04 9.14
CA ALA A 155 3.15 -24.99 10.40
C ALA A 155 2.46 -25.78 11.51
N GLY A 156 1.16 -25.58 11.69
CA GLY A 156 0.38 -26.29 12.70
C GLY A 156 0.37 -27.82 12.48
N ARG A 157 0.22 -28.27 11.24
CA ARG A 157 0.29 -29.71 10.91
C ARG A 157 1.67 -30.31 11.20
N MET A 158 2.74 -29.60 10.81
CA MET A 158 4.12 -30.07 11.00
C MET A 158 4.49 -30.11 12.47
N ALA A 159 4.13 -29.09 13.23
CA ALA A 159 4.36 -29.05 14.67
C ALA A 159 3.64 -30.18 15.41
N ALA A 160 2.37 -30.43 15.09
CA ALA A 160 1.59 -31.52 15.66
C ALA A 160 2.19 -32.89 15.33
N ALA A 161 2.63 -33.12 14.09
CA ALA A 161 3.26 -34.37 13.69
C ALA A 161 4.58 -34.63 14.43
N LEU A 162 5.38 -33.59 14.68
CA LEU A 162 6.63 -33.69 15.45
C LEU A 162 6.34 -34.11 16.89
N THR A 163 5.36 -33.51 17.55
CA THR A 163 4.96 -33.82 18.92
C THR A 163 4.47 -35.27 19.05
N CYS A 164 3.62 -35.71 18.11
CA CYS A 164 3.12 -37.09 18.08
C CYS A 164 4.26 -38.12 17.92
N SER A 165 5.28 -37.82 17.14
CA SER A 165 6.44 -38.68 16.96
C SER A 165 7.28 -38.79 18.24
N GLN A 166 7.47 -37.71 18.95
CA GLN A 166 8.24 -37.67 20.21
C GLN A 166 7.51 -38.42 21.34
N VAL A 167 6.17 -38.36 21.38
CA VAL A 167 5.38 -39.10 22.38
C VAL A 167 5.49 -40.61 22.15
N LYS A 168 5.45 -41.06 20.89
CA LYS A 168 5.61 -42.48 20.56
C LYS A 168 6.98 -43.04 20.93
N VAL A 169 8.05 -42.26 20.79
CA VAL A 169 9.43 -42.67 21.16
C VAL A 169 9.60 -42.78 22.68
N LYS A 170 8.90 -41.97 23.48
CA LYS A 170 8.94 -42.03 24.94
C LYS A 170 8.07 -43.15 25.55
N ALA A 171 7.15 -43.72 24.77
CA ALA A 171 6.24 -44.76 25.20
C ALA A 171 6.69 -46.18 24.78
N ALA A 172 7.79 -46.30 24.04
CA ALA A 172 8.45 -47.54 23.64
C ALA A 172 9.76 -47.76 24.43
#